data_317e39cc9e15525f3c1c50d18ddb068e
#
_entry.id   317e39cc9e15525f3c1c50d18ddb068e
#
_cell.length_a   1.000
_cell.length_b   1.000
_cell.length_c   1.000
_cell.angle_alpha   90.00
_cell.angle_beta   90.00
_cell.angle_gamma   90.00
#
_symmetry.space_group_name_H-M   'P 1'
#
loop_
_entity.id
_entity.type
_entity.pdbx_description
1 polymer ?
#
loop_
_entity_poly.entity_id
_entity_poly.type
_entity_poly.pdbx_seq_one_letter_code
_entity_poly.pdbx_strand_id
1 'polypeptide(L)'
;SQIESVAALARANDVAPGDVLNDIASDSDLFAGFAKDGGRNLAMAAITAKKLGLEMATVSKITDSLLNFEESVNAQMEAQMLTGRNINTDKARELALAGDLDGMQREITSQIGTAAEFEAMNVVQRRALADAFGVSVGELGKMITNQDKINNMTEGEKKSRYLIAGILKFIGGSMASLLSLAKAM
;
A
#
# COMPACT_ATOMS: atom_id res chain seq x y z
N SER A 1 15.98 14.77 11.13
CA SER A 1 16.44 13.36 11.03
C SER A 1 15.51 12.56 10.11
N GLN A 2 15.90 11.35 9.70
CA GLN A 2 15.05 10.47 8.88
C GLN A 2 13.73 10.13 9.59
N ILE A 3 13.78 9.91 10.90
CA ILE A 3 12.59 9.65 11.75
C ILE A 3 11.61 10.82 11.69
N GLU A 4 12.07 12.04 11.76
CA GLU A 4 11.22 13.23 11.65
C GLU A 4 10.57 13.36 10.28
N SER A 5 11.30 13.03 9.23
CA SER A 5 10.76 13.02 7.86
C SER A 5 9.68 11.98 7.68
N VAL A 6 9.87 10.77 8.21
CA VAL A 6 8.86 9.69 8.21
C VAL A 6 7.65 10.10 9.03
N ALA A 7 7.85 10.68 10.21
CA ALA A 7 6.76 11.13 11.07
C ALA A 7 5.93 12.26 10.43
N ALA A 8 6.58 13.21 9.75
CA ALA A 8 5.89 14.27 9.03
C ALA A 8 5.08 13.72 7.85
N LEU A 9 5.64 12.77 7.12
CA LEU A 9 4.97 12.11 5.99
C LEU A 9 3.75 11.30 6.45
N ALA A 10 3.88 10.57 7.57
CA ALA A 10 2.77 9.83 8.16
C ALA A 10 1.61 10.75 8.56
N ARG A 11 1.90 11.85 9.28
CA ARG A 11 0.89 12.84 9.66
C ARG A 11 0.18 13.47 8.46
N ALA A 12 0.92 13.78 7.40
CA ALA A 12 0.36 14.33 6.17
C ALA A 12 -0.62 13.37 5.45
N ASN A 13 -0.54 12.09 5.78
CA ASN A 13 -1.41 11.04 5.25
C ASN A 13 -2.44 10.55 6.28
N ASP A 14 -2.61 11.24 7.41
CA ASP A 14 -3.50 10.86 8.52
C ASP A 14 -3.21 9.46 9.08
N VAL A 15 -1.94 9.08 9.10
CA VAL A 15 -1.45 7.84 9.70
C VAL A 15 -0.62 8.18 10.93
N ALA A 16 -0.82 7.43 12.02
CA ALA A 16 -0.05 7.62 13.23
C ALA A 16 1.45 7.33 13.01
N PRO A 17 2.35 8.29 13.26
CA PRO A 17 3.77 8.08 12.99
C PRO A 17 4.40 6.93 13.75
N GLY A 18 3.95 6.68 14.98
CA GLY A 18 4.42 5.57 15.79
C GLY A 18 4.10 4.22 15.16
N ASP A 19 2.91 4.07 14.58
CA ASP A 19 2.50 2.83 13.93
C ASP A 19 3.36 2.54 12.69
N VAL A 20 3.65 3.57 11.89
CA VAL A 20 4.53 3.44 10.71
C VAL A 20 5.95 3.04 11.11
N LEU A 21 6.51 3.72 12.11
CA LEU A 21 7.87 3.44 12.57
C LEU A 21 8.00 2.05 13.22
N ASN A 22 7.02 1.66 14.03
CA ASN A 22 7.00 0.34 14.66
C ASN A 22 6.83 -0.77 13.62
N ASP A 23 5.98 -0.57 12.63
CA ASP A 23 5.71 -1.53 11.57
C ASP A 23 6.97 -1.76 10.71
N ILE A 24 7.69 -0.71 10.34
CA ILE A 24 8.97 -0.82 9.63
C ILE A 24 10.01 -1.52 10.49
N ALA A 25 10.09 -1.18 11.77
CA ALA A 25 11.09 -1.72 12.69
C ALA A 25 10.86 -3.20 13.02
N SER A 26 9.64 -3.69 12.91
CA SER A 26 9.28 -5.08 13.21
C SER A 26 9.62 -6.07 12.08
N ASP A 27 9.93 -5.59 10.88
CA ASP A 27 10.31 -6.44 9.75
C ASP A 27 11.72 -6.10 9.25
N SER A 28 12.72 -6.67 9.93
CA SER A 28 14.15 -6.45 9.62
C SER A 28 14.56 -7.02 8.26
N ASP A 29 13.94 -8.10 7.83
CA ASP A 29 14.26 -8.76 6.55
C ASP A 29 13.76 -7.93 5.37
N LEU A 30 12.56 -7.38 5.51
CA LEU A 30 12.03 -6.43 4.53
C LEU A 30 12.93 -5.18 4.43
N PHE A 31 13.37 -4.66 5.59
CA PHE A 31 14.28 -3.52 5.60
C PHE A 31 15.62 -3.84 4.93
N ALA A 32 16.22 -4.97 5.26
CA ALA A 32 17.49 -5.39 4.68
C ALA A 32 17.40 -5.65 3.16
N GLY A 33 16.27 -6.24 2.70
CA GLY A 33 16.07 -6.60 1.29
C GLY A 33 15.64 -5.44 0.40
N PHE A 34 14.86 -4.50 0.92
CA PHE A 34 14.15 -3.53 0.09
C PHE A 34 14.40 -2.05 0.44
N ALA A 35 15.11 -1.74 1.53
CA ALA A 35 15.36 -0.35 1.89
C ALA A 35 16.21 0.37 0.83
N LYS A 36 15.67 1.48 0.33
CA LYS A 36 16.32 2.40 -0.61
C LYS A 36 16.18 3.81 -0.09
N ASP A 37 17.03 4.72 -0.56
CA ASP A 37 16.95 6.14 -0.21
C ASP A 37 16.88 6.39 1.31
N GLY A 38 17.63 5.61 2.08
CA GLY A 38 17.62 5.68 3.56
C GLY A 38 16.33 5.17 4.19
N GLY A 39 15.61 4.24 3.54
CA GLY A 39 14.37 3.65 4.04
C GLY A 39 13.11 4.47 3.71
N ARG A 40 13.22 5.52 2.92
CA ARG A 40 12.10 6.37 2.52
C ARG A 40 11.03 5.61 1.73
N ASN A 41 11.46 4.72 0.81
CA ASN A 41 10.56 3.85 0.06
C ASN A 41 9.73 2.95 0.98
N LEU A 42 10.33 2.43 2.06
CA LEU A 42 9.59 1.63 3.05
C LEU A 42 8.62 2.47 3.87
N ALA A 43 8.98 3.70 4.20
CA ALA A 43 8.07 4.62 4.87
C ALA A 43 6.81 4.89 4.04
N MET A 44 6.96 5.11 2.74
CA MET A 44 5.83 5.27 1.82
C MET A 44 4.99 4.00 1.74
N ALA A 45 5.64 2.84 1.62
CA ALA A 45 4.96 1.55 1.58
C ALA A 45 4.18 1.28 2.89
N ALA A 46 4.76 1.59 4.06
CA ALA A 46 4.11 1.42 5.35
C ALA A 46 2.90 2.37 5.51
N ILE A 47 2.99 3.60 5.05
CA ILE A 47 1.87 4.54 5.05
C ILE A 47 0.73 4.02 4.17
N THR A 48 1.03 3.55 2.97
CA THR A 48 0.02 2.97 2.07
C THR A 48 -0.59 1.70 2.68
N ALA A 49 0.22 0.83 3.27
CA ALA A 49 -0.27 -0.35 3.99
C ALA A 49 -1.26 0.02 5.10
N LYS A 50 -0.92 0.97 5.96
CA LYS A 50 -1.81 1.45 7.04
C LYS A 50 -3.12 2.03 6.51
N LYS A 51 -3.08 2.79 5.42
CA LYS A 51 -4.30 3.31 4.77
C LYS A 51 -5.21 2.19 4.25
N LEU A 52 -4.62 1.10 3.81
CA LEU A 52 -5.34 -0.10 3.34
C LEU A 52 -5.74 -1.05 4.48
N GLY A 53 -5.36 -0.76 5.72
CA GLY A 53 -5.61 -1.63 6.88
C GLY A 53 -4.68 -2.84 6.96
N LEU A 54 -3.49 -2.73 6.37
CA LEU A 54 -2.45 -3.75 6.36
C LEU A 54 -1.28 -3.39 7.26
N GLU A 55 -0.43 -4.37 7.53
CA GLU A 55 0.86 -4.22 8.18
C GLU A 55 1.99 -4.54 7.18
N MET A 56 3.21 -4.10 7.46
CA MET A 56 4.36 -4.37 6.58
C MET A 56 4.66 -5.87 6.46
N ALA A 57 4.36 -6.66 7.48
CA ALA A 57 4.43 -8.12 7.39
C ALA A 57 3.51 -8.69 6.29
N THR A 58 2.34 -8.12 6.09
CA THR A 58 1.45 -8.48 4.97
C THR A 58 2.02 -8.03 3.64
N VAL A 59 2.61 -6.83 3.57
CA VAL A 59 3.30 -6.35 2.36
C VAL A 59 4.46 -7.26 1.98
N SER A 60 5.22 -7.74 2.97
CA SER A 60 6.28 -8.73 2.77
C SER A 60 5.74 -10.02 2.16
N LYS A 61 4.65 -10.58 2.70
CA LYS A 61 4.00 -11.79 2.17
C LYS A 61 3.49 -11.60 0.73
N ILE A 62 2.89 -10.45 0.44
CA ILE A 62 2.45 -10.10 -0.92
C ILE A 62 3.66 -10.12 -1.86
N THR A 63 4.75 -9.48 -1.45
CA THR A 63 5.99 -9.40 -2.23
C THR A 63 6.55 -10.80 -2.52
N ASP A 64 6.67 -11.64 -1.49
CA ASP A 64 7.17 -13.01 -1.62
C ASP A 64 6.26 -13.86 -2.53
N SER A 65 4.95 -13.73 -2.37
CA SER A 65 3.97 -14.42 -3.22
C SER A 65 4.09 -14.01 -4.69
N LEU A 66 4.22 -12.72 -4.98
CA LEU A 66 4.38 -12.21 -6.35
C LEU A 66 5.72 -12.61 -6.97
N LEU A 67 6.78 -12.70 -6.16
CA LEU A 67 8.11 -13.10 -6.62
C LEU A 67 8.27 -14.62 -6.78
N ASN A 68 7.37 -15.42 -6.21
CA ASN A 68 7.21 -16.82 -6.58
C ASN A 68 6.45 -16.92 -7.92
N PHE A 69 7.20 -16.78 -9.01
CA PHE A 69 6.63 -16.53 -10.34
C PHE A 69 5.62 -17.61 -10.77
N GLU A 70 5.96 -18.87 -10.59
CA GLU A 70 5.09 -19.99 -11.01
C GLU A 70 3.76 -20.00 -10.27
N GLU A 71 3.81 -19.90 -8.95
CA GLU A 71 2.61 -19.88 -8.11
C GLU A 71 1.77 -18.61 -8.37
N SER A 72 2.42 -17.48 -8.52
CA SER A 72 1.75 -16.20 -8.79
C SER A 72 1.00 -16.18 -10.12
N VAL A 73 1.60 -16.75 -11.17
CA VAL A 73 0.94 -16.84 -12.49
C VAL A 73 -0.23 -17.83 -12.43
N ASN A 74 -0.05 -18.98 -11.79
CA ASN A 74 -1.11 -19.97 -11.63
C ASN A 74 -2.30 -19.41 -10.84
N ALA A 75 -2.04 -18.73 -9.72
CA ALA A 75 -3.09 -18.08 -8.92
C ALA A 75 -3.83 -16.98 -9.70
N GLN A 76 -3.11 -16.19 -10.49
CA GLN A 76 -3.73 -15.20 -11.39
C GLN A 76 -4.67 -15.86 -12.39
N MET A 77 -4.23 -16.93 -13.07
CA MET A 77 -5.04 -17.64 -14.06
C MET A 77 -6.28 -18.26 -13.42
N GLU A 78 -6.14 -18.87 -12.25
CA GLU A 78 -7.27 -19.43 -11.50
C GLU A 78 -8.29 -18.34 -11.12
N ALA A 79 -7.83 -17.22 -10.61
CA ALA A 79 -8.70 -16.10 -10.28
C ALA A 79 -9.43 -15.55 -11.51
N GLN A 80 -8.76 -15.42 -12.64
CA GLN A 80 -9.39 -15.01 -13.91
C GLN A 80 -10.49 -15.99 -14.33
N MET A 81 -10.23 -17.30 -14.27
CA MET A 81 -11.21 -18.33 -14.65
C MET A 81 -12.42 -18.35 -13.72
N LEU A 82 -12.21 -18.26 -12.41
CA LEU A 82 -13.27 -18.38 -11.43
C LEU A 82 -14.11 -17.12 -11.29
N THR A 83 -13.50 -15.94 -11.45
CA THR A 83 -14.19 -14.65 -11.27
C THR A 83 -14.72 -14.07 -12.59
N GLY A 84 -14.21 -14.51 -13.72
CA GLY A 84 -14.47 -13.91 -15.04
C GLY A 84 -13.86 -12.51 -15.22
N ARG A 85 -13.00 -12.08 -14.28
CA ARG A 85 -12.38 -10.74 -14.29
C ARG A 85 -11.05 -10.79 -15.02
N ASN A 86 -10.70 -9.68 -15.67
CA ASN A 86 -9.37 -9.50 -16.22
C ASN A 86 -8.43 -9.01 -15.10
N ILE A 87 -7.65 -9.95 -14.55
CA ILE A 87 -6.67 -9.70 -13.50
C ILE A 87 -5.28 -9.85 -14.12
N ASN A 88 -4.44 -8.83 -13.96
CA ASN A 88 -3.06 -8.87 -14.44
C ASN A 88 -2.10 -8.43 -13.34
N THR A 89 -1.31 -9.35 -12.80
CA THR A 89 -0.34 -9.08 -11.75
C THR A 89 1.09 -8.86 -12.28
N ASP A 90 1.31 -8.79 -13.60
CA ASP A 90 2.64 -8.61 -14.19
C ASP A 90 3.29 -7.30 -13.72
N LYS A 91 2.53 -6.21 -13.72
CA LYS A 91 3.02 -4.91 -13.26
C LYS A 91 3.32 -4.91 -11.76
N ALA A 92 2.48 -5.56 -10.96
CA ALA A 92 2.73 -5.71 -9.53
C ALA A 92 4.00 -6.52 -9.27
N ARG A 93 4.25 -7.60 -10.02
CA ARG A 93 5.49 -8.39 -9.96
C ARG A 93 6.72 -7.57 -10.34
N GLU A 94 6.64 -6.79 -11.41
CA GLU A 94 7.72 -5.88 -11.83
C GLU A 94 8.07 -4.87 -10.73
N LEU A 95 7.06 -4.25 -10.12
CA LEU A 95 7.24 -3.29 -9.03
C LEU A 95 7.81 -3.97 -7.76
N ALA A 96 7.34 -5.16 -7.42
CA ALA A 96 7.91 -5.97 -6.33
C ALA A 96 9.39 -6.27 -6.57
N LEU A 97 9.75 -6.72 -7.77
CA LEU A 97 11.14 -7.00 -8.15
C LEU A 97 12.02 -5.75 -8.11
N ALA A 98 11.48 -4.60 -8.50
CA ALA A 98 12.16 -3.31 -8.43
C ALA A 98 12.28 -2.77 -7.00
N GLY A 99 11.60 -3.38 -6.01
CA GLY A 99 11.53 -2.92 -4.62
C GLY A 99 10.65 -1.67 -4.43
N ASP A 100 9.76 -1.39 -5.38
CA ASP A 100 8.74 -0.35 -5.26
C ASP A 100 7.47 -0.93 -4.61
N LEU A 101 7.54 -1.12 -3.29
CA LEU A 101 6.47 -1.73 -2.52
C LEU A 101 5.23 -0.84 -2.40
N ASP A 102 5.40 0.47 -2.46
CA ASP A 102 4.29 1.43 -2.52
C ASP A 102 3.55 1.34 -3.87
N GLY A 103 4.29 1.38 -4.96
CA GLY A 103 3.74 1.19 -6.31
C GLY A 103 3.07 -0.17 -6.49
N MET A 104 3.66 -1.23 -5.95
CA MET A 104 3.08 -2.58 -5.95
C MET A 104 1.71 -2.62 -5.27
N GLN A 105 1.58 -2.03 -4.08
CA GLN A 105 0.31 -1.97 -3.36
C GLN A 105 -0.75 -1.19 -4.14
N ARG A 106 -0.38 -0.07 -4.75
CA ARG A 106 -1.29 0.74 -5.58
C ARG A 106 -1.75 -0.01 -6.83
N GLU A 107 -0.85 -0.74 -7.47
CA GLU A 107 -1.19 -1.57 -8.62
C GLU A 107 -2.21 -2.65 -8.24
N ILE A 108 -1.98 -3.35 -7.14
CA ILE A 108 -2.93 -4.35 -6.62
C ILE A 108 -4.28 -3.70 -6.33
N THR A 109 -4.31 -2.58 -5.62
CA THR A 109 -5.57 -1.90 -5.25
C THR A 109 -6.36 -1.40 -6.46
N SER A 110 -5.69 -1.11 -7.56
CA SER A 110 -6.37 -0.76 -8.82
C SER A 110 -7.17 -1.92 -9.43
N GLN A 111 -6.90 -3.15 -9.01
CA GLN A 111 -7.46 -4.37 -9.61
C GLN A 111 -8.38 -5.17 -8.66
N ILE A 112 -8.36 -4.90 -7.36
CA ILE A 112 -9.14 -5.67 -6.38
C ILE A 112 -10.67 -5.51 -6.56
N GLY A 113 -11.13 -4.43 -7.16
CA GLY A 113 -12.53 -4.11 -7.37
C GLY A 113 -13.19 -3.39 -6.20
N THR A 114 -14.51 -3.37 -6.20
CA THR A 114 -15.34 -2.69 -5.21
C THR A 114 -15.88 -3.64 -4.14
N ALA A 115 -16.35 -3.09 -3.02
CA ALA A 115 -17.01 -3.87 -1.96
C ALA A 115 -18.24 -4.62 -2.49
N ALA A 116 -19.04 -3.99 -3.35
CA ALA A 116 -20.23 -4.62 -3.94
C ALA A 116 -19.85 -5.82 -4.81
N GLU A 117 -18.80 -5.72 -5.63
CA GLU A 117 -18.30 -6.84 -6.43
C GLU A 117 -17.80 -7.98 -5.54
N PHE A 118 -17.07 -7.65 -4.49
CA PHE A 118 -16.54 -8.63 -3.53
C PHE A 118 -17.67 -9.34 -2.76
N GLU A 119 -18.69 -8.60 -2.33
CA GLU A 119 -19.86 -9.17 -1.66
C GLU A 119 -20.67 -10.13 -2.56
N ALA A 120 -20.74 -9.84 -3.86
CA ALA A 120 -21.39 -10.69 -4.84
C ALA A 120 -20.64 -12.00 -5.13
N MET A 121 -19.34 -12.08 -4.80
CA MET A 121 -18.54 -13.28 -5.02
C MET A 121 -18.87 -14.38 -4.00
N ASN A 122 -18.87 -15.64 -4.48
CA ASN A 122 -18.89 -16.79 -3.59
C ASN A 122 -17.55 -17.03 -2.90
N VAL A 123 -17.50 -17.97 -1.95
CA VAL A 123 -16.31 -18.25 -1.14
C VAL A 123 -15.10 -18.65 -1.98
N VAL A 124 -15.31 -19.42 -3.05
CA VAL A 124 -14.22 -19.91 -3.92
C VAL A 124 -13.65 -18.75 -4.73
N GLN A 125 -14.49 -17.89 -5.28
CA GLN A 125 -14.07 -16.70 -6.02
C GLN A 125 -13.29 -15.71 -5.14
N ARG A 126 -13.75 -15.46 -3.91
CA ARG A 126 -13.05 -14.59 -2.95
C ARG A 126 -11.67 -15.13 -2.59
N ARG A 127 -11.57 -16.45 -2.40
CA ARG A 127 -10.30 -17.11 -2.10
C ARG A 127 -9.34 -17.02 -3.28
N ALA A 128 -9.77 -17.37 -4.48
CA ALA A 128 -8.95 -17.28 -5.67
C ALA A 128 -8.45 -15.86 -5.94
N LEU A 129 -9.31 -14.85 -5.73
CA LEU A 129 -8.90 -13.45 -5.87
C LEU A 129 -7.86 -13.04 -4.82
N ALA A 130 -8.03 -13.47 -3.58
CA ALA A 130 -7.06 -13.21 -2.51
C ALA A 130 -5.71 -13.88 -2.80
N ASP A 131 -5.73 -15.12 -3.24
CA ASP A 131 -4.53 -15.90 -3.59
C ASP A 131 -3.77 -15.26 -4.75
N ALA A 132 -4.47 -14.70 -5.75
CA ALA A 132 -3.85 -14.00 -6.88
C ALA A 132 -3.04 -12.77 -6.45
N PHE A 133 -3.42 -12.13 -5.35
CA PHE A 133 -2.72 -10.98 -4.78
C PHE A 133 -1.84 -11.32 -3.56
N GLY A 134 -1.75 -12.60 -3.19
CA GLY A 134 -0.90 -13.04 -2.07
C GLY A 134 -1.39 -12.59 -0.69
N VAL A 135 -2.70 -12.41 -0.52
CA VAL A 135 -3.33 -11.98 0.74
C VAL A 135 -4.37 -12.99 1.22
N SER A 136 -4.75 -12.93 2.49
CA SER A 136 -5.93 -13.65 2.98
C SER A 136 -7.23 -12.98 2.50
N VAL A 137 -8.34 -13.72 2.51
CA VAL A 137 -9.67 -13.16 2.19
C VAL A 137 -10.03 -12.00 3.12
N GLY A 138 -9.65 -12.09 4.41
CA GLY A 138 -9.89 -11.01 5.37
C GLY A 138 -9.07 -9.75 5.08
N GLU A 139 -7.80 -9.90 4.69
CA GLU A 139 -6.93 -8.79 4.28
C GLU A 139 -7.44 -8.16 2.98
N LEU A 140 -7.85 -8.97 2.01
CA LEU A 140 -8.47 -8.47 0.78
C LEU A 140 -9.73 -7.65 1.06
N GLY A 141 -10.61 -8.12 1.95
CA GLY A 141 -11.79 -7.38 2.37
C GLY A 141 -11.47 -6.04 3.01
N LYS A 142 -10.44 -5.97 3.87
CA LYS A 142 -9.94 -4.71 4.45
C LYS A 142 -9.42 -3.75 3.38
N MET A 143 -8.62 -4.25 2.45
CA MET A 143 -8.09 -3.44 1.35
C MET A 143 -9.22 -2.82 0.53
N ILE A 144 -10.21 -3.60 0.12
CA ILE A 144 -11.36 -3.15 -0.66
C ILE A 144 -12.15 -2.08 0.11
N THR A 145 -12.51 -2.35 1.36
CA THR A 145 -13.29 -1.42 2.19
C THR A 145 -12.56 -0.09 2.39
N ASN A 146 -11.24 -0.13 2.65
CA ASN A 146 -10.46 1.07 2.86
C ASN A 146 -10.21 1.81 1.55
N GLN A 147 -10.00 1.11 0.44
CA GLN A 147 -9.88 1.72 -0.89
C GLN A 147 -11.18 2.44 -1.30
N ASP A 148 -12.32 1.85 -1.04
CA ASP A 148 -13.62 2.50 -1.30
C ASP A 148 -13.77 3.78 -0.47
N LYS A 149 -13.35 3.78 0.80
CA LYS A 149 -13.33 5.00 1.62
C LYS A 149 -12.42 6.08 1.04
N ILE A 150 -11.23 5.70 0.58
CA ILE A 150 -10.27 6.63 -0.06
C ILE A 150 -10.85 7.19 -1.36
N ASN A 151 -11.48 6.36 -2.17
CA ASN A 151 -12.09 6.77 -3.44
C ASN A 151 -13.29 7.72 -3.24
N ASN A 152 -14.03 7.54 -2.16
CA ASN A 152 -15.19 8.36 -1.82
C ASN A 152 -14.86 9.67 -1.07
N MET A 153 -13.58 9.96 -0.82
CA MET A 153 -13.17 11.25 -0.28
C MET A 153 -13.49 12.39 -1.24
N THR A 154 -13.87 13.55 -0.69
CA THR A 154 -14.09 14.74 -1.50
C THR A 154 -12.82 15.17 -2.23
N GLU A 155 -12.98 15.80 -3.40
CA GLU A 155 -11.83 16.30 -4.17
C GLU A 155 -11.01 17.35 -3.38
N GLY A 156 -11.65 18.10 -2.48
CA GLY A 156 -10.97 19.02 -1.57
C GLY A 156 -10.06 18.31 -0.57
N GLU A 157 -10.53 17.24 0.02
CA GLU A 157 -9.75 16.41 0.95
C GLU A 157 -8.56 15.74 0.25
N LYS A 158 -8.78 15.20 -0.94
CA LYS A 158 -7.71 14.62 -1.79
C LYS A 158 -6.65 15.68 -2.12
N LYS A 159 -7.08 16.86 -2.57
CA LYS A 159 -6.20 17.95 -2.98
C LYS A 159 -5.37 18.50 -1.82
N SER A 160 -5.95 18.63 -0.64
CA SER A 160 -5.24 19.04 0.58
C SER A 160 -4.15 18.03 0.96
N ARG A 161 -4.45 16.73 0.92
CA ARG A 161 -3.48 15.68 1.22
C ARG A 161 -2.33 15.63 0.22
N TYR A 162 -2.61 15.75 -1.09
CA TYR A 162 -1.59 15.78 -2.14
C TYR A 162 -0.70 17.02 -2.03
N LEU A 163 -1.26 18.18 -1.69
CA LEU A 163 -0.50 19.41 -1.49
C LEU A 163 0.48 19.28 -0.31
N ILE A 164 0.01 18.78 0.83
CA ILE A 164 0.86 18.57 2.01
C ILE A 164 1.95 17.54 1.72
N ALA A 165 1.63 16.43 1.07
CA ALA A 165 2.61 15.42 0.67
C ALA A 165 3.64 15.96 -0.35
N GLY A 166 3.20 16.80 -1.29
CA GLY A 166 4.06 17.48 -2.27
C GLY A 166 5.00 18.47 -1.61
N ILE A 167 4.51 19.27 -0.68
CA ILE A 167 5.31 20.23 0.10
C ILE A 167 6.38 19.49 0.92
N LEU A 168 6.01 18.40 1.59
CA LEU A 168 6.94 17.56 2.35
C LEU A 168 8.05 16.95 1.47
N LYS A 169 7.71 16.59 0.24
CA LYS A 169 8.66 16.08 -0.75
C LYS A 169 9.64 17.16 -1.23
N PHE A 170 9.18 18.42 -1.34
CA PHE A 170 9.96 19.53 -1.92
C PHE A 170 10.90 20.20 -0.90
N ILE A 171 10.50 20.28 0.37
CA ILE A 171 11.22 21.04 1.41
C ILE A 171 12.38 20.25 2.04
N GLY A 172 12.66 19.02 1.63
CA GLY A 172 13.87 18.30 2.04
C GLY A 172 14.04 18.07 3.55
N GLY A 173 12.97 18.02 4.32
CA GLY A 173 13.00 17.49 5.68
C GLY A 173 13.34 18.45 6.82
N SER A 174 13.26 19.76 6.66
CA SER A 174 13.37 20.69 7.80
C SER A 174 12.01 20.90 8.48
N MET A 175 11.87 20.34 9.69
CA MET A 175 10.67 20.47 10.52
C MET A 175 10.30 21.92 10.85
N ALA A 176 11.27 22.81 10.98
CA ALA A 176 11.04 24.22 11.28
C ALA A 176 10.28 24.94 10.14
N SER A 177 10.59 24.58 8.89
CA SER A 177 9.90 25.12 7.71
C SER A 177 8.46 24.63 7.60
N LEU A 178 8.19 23.38 8.02
CA LEU A 178 6.84 22.80 8.02
C LEU A 178 5.93 23.40 9.08
N LEU A 179 6.49 23.65 10.28
CA LEU A 179 5.74 24.28 11.37
C LEU A 179 5.36 25.75 11.05
N SER A 180 6.23 26.48 10.35
CA SER A 180 5.94 27.84 9.92
C SER A 180 4.85 27.87 8.84
N LEU A 181 4.83 26.89 7.93
CA LEU A 181 3.80 26.77 6.89
C LEU A 181 2.44 26.37 7.47
N ALA A 182 2.41 25.42 8.41
CA ALA A 182 1.19 24.99 9.08
C ALA A 182 0.55 26.09 9.93
N LYS A 183 1.36 27.03 10.47
CA LYS A 183 0.87 28.21 11.20
C LYS A 183 0.36 29.33 10.29
N ALA A 184 0.79 29.36 9.03
CA ALA A 184 0.38 30.38 8.06
C ALA A 184 -0.91 29.98 7.30
N MET A 185 -1.38 28.76 7.46
CA MET A 185 -2.64 28.23 6.92
C MET A 185 -3.72 28.18 7.99
#